data_6dd9bdc43cc984b053f23808b9f06a43
#
_entry.id   6dd9bdc43cc984b053f23808b9f06a43
#
_cell.length_a   1.000
_cell.length_b   1.000
_cell.length_c   1.000
_cell.angle_alpha   90.00
_cell.angle_beta   90.00
_cell.angle_gamma   90.00
#
_symmetry.space_group_name_H-M   'P 1'
#
loop_
_entity.id
_entity.type
_entity.pdbx_description
1 polymer ?
#
loop_
_entity_poly.entity_id
_entity_poly.type
_entity_poly.pdbx_seq_one_letter_code
_entity_poly.pdbx_strand_id
1 'polypeptide(L)'
;MNLRFHWMMPKGGEVGMKTAQETSRVATTMSDSPAALPDMEGWMQFVRAAEDAGIESVLLSFSRYEPDTIFVACAAGRASTKLKFIVAYRMGLMQPATFVQQINTLSGLIGGRVALNIVAGSSTAEQRGFGDFLEHDERYARADEYLEICHSFWRNNWEVNFNGKYYRVEGGKLNTPFQAPDRGAPEIYVAGHSEPAQRLAMKRGSSWLRLIDTPEKLKPMVQGFRECGVEVSLRLCVICRATREEAVAAAQAMLPDEETSRKERGILARSDSQTLKQALAAADEVGWMNSNLWAGLVPHYGSSAITLLGSPEELARAFLEYKRIGITQFIISGWPKLDEMVIFGREVLPLVRQLESEER
;
A
#
# COMPACT_ATOMS: atom_id res chain seq x y z
N MET A 1 -2.02 20.54 7.61
CA MET A 1 -1.11 19.37 7.48
C MET A 1 -0.79 19.20 6.01
N ASN A 2 0.47 18.90 5.66
CA ASN A 2 0.85 18.63 4.27
C ASN A 2 0.45 17.22 3.89
N LEU A 3 0.19 17.00 2.59
CA LEU A 3 -0.03 15.67 2.03
C LEU A 3 1.21 14.79 2.20
N ARG A 4 1.02 13.53 2.52
CA ARG A 4 2.06 12.52 2.67
C ARG A 4 2.05 11.59 1.46
N PHE A 5 3.22 11.40 0.86
CA PHE A 5 3.37 10.56 -0.34
C PHE A 5 4.26 9.36 -0.05
N HIS A 6 3.73 8.20 -0.34
CA HIS A 6 4.37 6.91 -0.17
C HIS A 6 4.43 6.22 -1.53
N TRP A 7 5.41 5.35 -1.73
CA TRP A 7 5.55 4.64 -2.99
C TRP A 7 5.56 3.14 -2.81
N MET A 8 5.05 2.41 -3.79
CA MET A 8 5.08 0.95 -3.79
C MET A 8 6.48 0.47 -4.12
N MET A 9 7.10 -0.28 -3.21
CA MET A 9 8.41 -0.88 -3.46
C MET A 9 8.32 -1.93 -4.57
N PRO A 10 9.25 -1.95 -5.53
CA PRO A 10 9.28 -3.00 -6.56
C PRO A 10 9.58 -4.36 -5.93
N LYS A 11 9.08 -5.41 -6.56
CA LYS A 11 9.55 -6.79 -6.31
C LYS A 11 11.01 -6.90 -6.72
N GLY A 12 11.70 -7.97 -6.30
CA GLY A 12 13.05 -8.26 -6.76
C GLY A 12 13.09 -8.24 -8.29
N GLY A 13 14.17 -7.83 -8.90
CA GLY A 13 14.34 -7.77 -10.34
C GLY A 13 13.49 -6.73 -11.10
N GLU A 14 12.42 -6.19 -10.53
CA GLU A 14 11.58 -5.18 -11.20
C GLU A 14 12.26 -3.80 -11.34
N VAL A 15 13.27 -3.51 -10.53
CA VAL A 15 13.94 -2.19 -10.54
C VAL A 15 14.66 -1.96 -11.88
N GLY A 16 15.22 -3.02 -12.46
CA GLY A 16 15.88 -2.95 -13.76
C GLY A 16 14.96 -2.93 -14.98
N MET A 17 13.66 -3.17 -14.79
CA MET A 17 12.68 -3.21 -15.88
C MET A 17 12.39 -1.81 -16.40
N LYS A 18 12.48 -1.64 -17.73
CA LYS A 18 12.36 -0.35 -18.41
C LYS A 18 11.00 -0.14 -19.06
N THR A 19 10.21 -1.20 -19.23
CA THR A 19 8.88 -1.10 -19.83
C THR A 19 7.79 -1.59 -18.87
N ALA A 20 6.61 -1.03 -19.03
CA ALA A 20 5.44 -1.46 -18.29
C ALA A 20 5.07 -2.92 -18.61
N GLN A 21 5.28 -3.36 -19.86
CA GLN A 21 5.03 -4.72 -20.32
C GLN A 21 5.95 -5.74 -19.65
N GLU A 22 7.23 -5.41 -19.42
CA GLU A 22 8.14 -6.27 -18.66
C GLU A 22 7.64 -6.45 -17.23
N THR A 23 7.24 -5.35 -16.59
CA THR A 23 6.70 -5.38 -15.22
C THR A 23 5.35 -6.12 -15.14
N SER A 24 4.46 -5.93 -16.11
CA SER A 24 3.16 -6.60 -16.18
C SER A 24 3.29 -8.12 -16.32
N ARG A 25 4.17 -8.59 -17.19
CA ARG A 25 4.43 -10.04 -17.35
C ARG A 25 4.84 -10.70 -16.06
N VAL A 26 5.60 -10.00 -15.22
CA VAL A 26 5.97 -10.47 -13.89
C VAL A 26 4.76 -10.57 -12.97
N ALA A 27 3.84 -9.62 -13.03
CA ALA A 27 2.64 -9.62 -12.20
C ALA A 27 1.67 -10.75 -12.54
N THR A 28 1.59 -11.15 -13.82
CA THR A 28 0.64 -12.17 -14.32
C THR A 28 1.19 -13.58 -14.38
N THR A 29 2.51 -13.75 -14.52
CA THR A 29 3.18 -15.06 -14.63
C THR A 29 3.87 -15.53 -13.34
N MET A 30 3.43 -15.07 -12.25
CA MET A 30 4.07 -15.01 -10.92
C MET A 30 4.63 -16.32 -10.32
N SER A 31 4.44 -17.49 -10.91
CA SER A 31 4.87 -18.75 -10.29
C SER A 31 6.37 -19.02 -10.39
N ASP A 32 7.04 -18.56 -11.46
CA ASP A 32 8.43 -18.95 -11.75
C ASP A 32 9.30 -17.78 -12.23
N SER A 33 8.91 -16.53 -11.93
CA SER A 33 9.64 -15.36 -12.40
C SER A 33 10.89 -15.07 -11.56
N PRO A 34 12.08 -14.86 -12.17
CA PRO A 34 13.27 -14.37 -11.49
C PRO A 34 13.05 -13.05 -10.72
N ALA A 35 12.03 -12.28 -11.09
CA ALA A 35 11.65 -11.05 -10.41
C ALA A 35 11.11 -11.27 -8.96
N ALA A 36 10.76 -12.49 -8.60
CA ALA A 36 10.40 -12.85 -7.22
C ALA A 36 11.63 -13.07 -6.32
N LEU A 37 12.83 -13.22 -6.90
CA LEU A 37 14.07 -13.38 -6.15
C LEU A 37 14.51 -12.05 -5.51
N PRO A 38 15.11 -12.10 -4.31
CA PRO A 38 15.69 -10.93 -3.69
C PRO A 38 16.72 -10.25 -4.59
N ASP A 39 16.53 -8.97 -4.85
CA ASP A 39 17.44 -8.09 -5.58
C ASP A 39 17.89 -6.96 -4.66
N MET A 40 18.90 -7.22 -3.86
CA MET A 40 19.38 -6.28 -2.85
C MET A 40 19.92 -4.98 -3.47
N GLU A 41 20.65 -5.06 -4.56
CA GLU A 41 21.23 -3.88 -5.20
C GLU A 41 20.13 -2.99 -5.77
N GLY A 42 19.19 -3.57 -6.51
CA GLY A 42 18.03 -2.86 -7.03
C GLY A 42 17.18 -2.24 -5.93
N TRP A 43 16.90 -2.94 -4.84
CA TRP A 43 16.17 -2.38 -3.71
C TRP A 43 16.91 -1.24 -3.02
N MET A 44 18.22 -1.34 -2.84
CA MET A 44 19.02 -0.26 -2.27
C MET A 44 19.06 0.97 -3.18
N GLN A 45 19.15 0.77 -4.51
CA GLN A 45 19.04 1.84 -5.50
C GLN A 45 17.68 2.52 -5.42
N PHE A 46 16.60 1.75 -5.39
CA PHE A 46 15.22 2.27 -5.31
C PHE A 46 14.99 3.07 -4.03
N VAL A 47 15.43 2.56 -2.89
CA VAL A 47 15.27 3.21 -1.57
C VAL A 47 16.00 4.55 -1.53
N ARG A 48 17.23 4.64 -2.06
CA ARG A 48 17.98 5.91 -2.17
C ARG A 48 17.25 6.90 -3.07
N ALA A 49 16.83 6.44 -4.25
CA ALA A 49 16.08 7.29 -5.18
C ALA A 49 14.74 7.78 -4.58
N ALA A 50 14.05 6.95 -3.79
CA ALA A 50 12.83 7.35 -3.11
C ALA A 50 13.07 8.43 -2.05
N GLU A 51 14.15 8.30 -1.28
CA GLU A 51 14.58 9.32 -0.32
C GLU A 51 14.92 10.64 -1.01
N ASP A 52 15.70 10.58 -2.10
CA ASP A 52 16.10 11.76 -2.90
C ASP A 52 14.90 12.42 -3.58
N ALA A 53 13.92 11.64 -4.02
CA ALA A 53 12.66 12.10 -4.61
C ALA A 53 11.69 12.74 -3.58
N GLY A 54 12.03 12.74 -2.28
CA GLY A 54 11.18 13.28 -1.23
C GLY A 54 9.98 12.41 -0.86
N ILE A 55 10.01 11.13 -1.21
CA ILE A 55 9.01 10.15 -0.78
C ILE A 55 9.16 9.86 0.71
N GLU A 56 8.05 9.86 1.45
CA GLU A 56 8.09 9.66 2.91
C GLU A 56 8.33 8.21 3.30
N SER A 57 7.68 7.27 2.61
CA SER A 57 7.86 5.85 2.89
C SER A 57 7.62 4.98 1.65
N VAL A 58 8.13 3.75 1.71
CA VAL A 58 7.82 2.71 0.73
C VAL A 58 6.96 1.62 1.33
N LEU A 59 5.94 1.18 0.58
CA LEU A 59 5.10 0.04 0.95
C LEU A 59 5.68 -1.25 0.37
N LEU A 60 5.95 -2.22 1.25
CA LEU A 60 6.29 -3.58 0.88
C LEU A 60 5.01 -4.42 0.88
N SER A 61 4.64 -4.97 -0.27
CA SER A 61 3.45 -5.82 -0.39
C SER A 61 3.71 -7.23 0.14
N PHE A 62 2.67 -7.85 0.67
CA PHE A 62 2.71 -9.24 1.17
C PHE A 62 1.94 -10.16 0.23
N SER A 63 2.62 -11.13 -0.35
CA SER A 63 2.01 -12.24 -1.10
C SER A 63 2.94 -13.45 -1.11
N ARG A 64 2.42 -14.62 -1.50
CA ARG A 64 3.21 -15.84 -1.68
C ARG A 64 4.30 -15.73 -2.76
N TYR A 65 4.25 -14.69 -3.57
CA TYR A 65 5.16 -14.45 -4.68
C TYR A 65 6.23 -13.39 -4.36
N GLU A 66 6.28 -12.95 -3.12
CA GLU A 66 7.18 -11.89 -2.67
C GLU A 66 8.03 -12.38 -1.50
N PRO A 67 9.27 -11.91 -1.38
CA PRO A 67 10.08 -12.13 -0.20
C PRO A 67 9.39 -11.57 1.05
N ASP A 68 9.73 -12.11 2.22
CA ASP A 68 9.19 -11.64 3.50
C ASP A 68 9.48 -10.15 3.73
N THR A 69 8.44 -9.41 4.03
CA THR A 69 8.47 -7.95 4.11
C THR A 69 9.28 -7.40 5.28
N ILE A 70 9.36 -8.12 6.40
CA ILE A 70 10.15 -7.74 7.58
C ILE A 70 11.65 -7.84 7.25
N PHE A 71 12.06 -8.94 6.61
CA PHE A 71 13.46 -9.12 6.22
C PHE A 71 13.88 -8.13 5.13
N VAL A 72 13.01 -7.86 4.15
CA VAL A 72 13.29 -6.85 3.12
C VAL A 72 13.42 -5.46 3.74
N ALA A 73 12.52 -5.07 4.66
CA ALA A 73 12.59 -3.80 5.36
C ALA A 73 13.87 -3.66 6.19
N CYS A 74 14.28 -4.75 6.86
CA CYS A 74 15.52 -4.79 7.63
C CYS A 74 16.74 -4.57 6.74
N ALA A 75 16.82 -5.26 5.63
CA ALA A 75 17.95 -5.20 4.71
C ALA A 75 18.01 -3.86 3.96
N ALA A 76 16.91 -3.46 3.29
CA ALA A 76 16.84 -2.25 2.50
C ALA A 76 16.84 -0.96 3.36
N GLY A 77 16.35 -1.03 4.59
CA GLY A 77 16.33 0.10 5.52
C GLY A 77 17.69 0.66 5.89
N ARG A 78 18.75 -0.09 5.65
CA ARG A 78 20.13 0.39 5.83
C ARG A 78 20.63 1.28 4.69
N ALA A 79 19.95 1.28 3.57
CA ALA A 79 20.31 2.11 2.41
C ALA A 79 19.79 3.56 2.52
N SER A 80 18.99 3.87 3.54
CA SER A 80 18.35 5.17 3.76
C SER A 80 18.50 5.60 5.20
N THR A 81 18.41 6.91 5.45
CA THR A 81 18.42 7.51 6.80
C THR A 81 17.07 8.10 7.20
N LYS A 82 16.19 8.41 6.24
CA LYS A 82 14.92 9.10 6.47
C LYS A 82 13.70 8.29 6.01
N LEU A 83 13.84 7.53 4.91
CA LEU A 83 12.75 6.80 4.30
C LEU A 83 12.15 5.79 5.29
N LYS A 84 10.83 5.81 5.47
CA LYS A 84 10.09 4.85 6.30
C LYS A 84 9.67 3.63 5.45
N PHE A 85 9.39 2.53 6.12
CA PHE A 85 8.95 1.27 5.50
C PHE A 85 7.58 0.89 6.04
N ILE A 86 6.57 0.83 5.16
CA ILE A 86 5.25 0.31 5.48
C ILE A 86 5.29 -1.18 5.18
N VAL A 87 5.39 -1.98 6.22
CA VAL A 87 5.49 -3.45 6.16
C VAL A 87 4.09 -4.03 6.08
N ALA A 88 3.70 -4.58 4.92
CA ALA A 88 2.44 -5.30 4.84
C ALA A 88 2.56 -6.65 5.55
N TYR A 89 1.55 -6.98 6.35
CA TYR A 89 1.50 -8.23 7.07
C TYR A 89 0.08 -8.79 7.17
N ARG A 90 -0.02 -10.12 7.10
CA ARG A 90 -1.29 -10.83 7.22
C ARG A 90 -1.44 -11.38 8.63
N MET A 91 -2.41 -10.82 9.37
CA MET A 91 -2.67 -11.23 10.74
C MET A 91 -3.07 -12.72 10.81
N GLY A 92 -2.45 -13.44 11.72
CA GLY A 92 -2.72 -14.85 11.95
C GLY A 92 -1.68 -15.84 11.42
N LEU A 93 -0.72 -15.39 10.60
CA LEU A 93 0.39 -16.25 10.15
C LEU A 93 1.49 -16.40 11.22
N MET A 94 1.52 -15.52 12.21
CA MET A 94 2.46 -15.53 13.32
C MET A 94 1.71 -15.18 14.61
N GLN A 95 2.19 -15.65 15.76
CA GLN A 95 1.62 -15.27 17.06
C GLN A 95 1.86 -13.78 17.35
N PRO A 96 0.91 -13.06 17.99
CA PRO A 96 1.01 -11.61 18.20
C PRO A 96 2.29 -11.19 18.94
N ALA A 97 2.67 -11.89 20.01
CA ALA A 97 3.87 -11.55 20.78
C ALA A 97 5.15 -11.67 19.93
N THR A 98 5.28 -12.72 19.13
CA THR A 98 6.43 -12.92 18.23
C THR A 98 6.46 -11.82 17.16
N PHE A 99 5.31 -11.45 16.60
CA PHE A 99 5.21 -10.35 15.63
C PHE A 99 5.66 -9.02 16.26
N VAL A 100 5.14 -8.69 17.44
CA VAL A 100 5.56 -7.46 18.15
C VAL A 100 7.06 -7.47 18.41
N GLN A 101 7.63 -8.60 18.85
CA GLN A 101 9.08 -8.71 19.06
C GLN A 101 9.87 -8.44 17.78
N GLN A 102 9.44 -8.97 16.64
CA GLN A 102 10.10 -8.73 15.36
C GLN A 102 10.00 -7.27 14.91
N ILE A 103 8.81 -6.67 15.02
CA ILE A 103 8.60 -5.25 14.68
C ILE A 103 9.40 -4.33 15.60
N ASN A 104 9.46 -4.63 16.89
CA ASN A 104 10.29 -3.88 17.84
C ASN A 104 11.77 -3.99 17.50
N THR A 105 12.25 -5.20 17.17
CA THR A 105 13.63 -5.42 16.71
C THR A 105 13.91 -4.63 15.42
N LEU A 106 13.02 -4.73 14.43
CA LEU A 106 13.14 -3.97 13.18
C LEU A 106 13.19 -2.47 13.46
N SER A 107 12.34 -1.95 14.35
CA SER A 107 12.33 -0.52 14.71
C SER A 107 13.69 -0.06 15.24
N GLY A 108 14.33 -0.85 16.10
CA GLY A 108 15.68 -0.57 16.59
C GLY A 108 16.74 -0.58 15.49
N LEU A 109 16.65 -1.54 14.56
CA LEU A 109 17.63 -1.70 13.47
C LEU A 109 17.58 -0.58 12.42
N ILE A 110 16.40 0.02 12.21
CA ILE A 110 16.20 1.08 11.21
C ILE A 110 15.77 2.43 11.84
N GLY A 111 16.00 2.62 13.13
CA GLY A 111 15.75 3.92 13.82
C GLY A 111 14.27 4.32 13.84
N GLY A 112 13.36 3.39 14.09
CA GLY A 112 11.92 3.68 14.22
C GLY A 112 11.16 3.91 12.92
N ARG A 113 11.81 3.80 11.77
CA ARG A 113 11.23 4.10 10.44
C ARG A 113 10.37 2.95 9.90
N VAL A 114 9.49 2.40 10.73
CA VAL A 114 8.57 1.31 10.39
C VAL A 114 7.12 1.71 10.66
N ALA A 115 6.25 1.36 9.73
CA ALA A 115 4.80 1.35 9.85
C ALA A 115 4.27 0.00 9.37
N LEU A 116 3.02 -0.31 9.67
CA LEU A 116 2.39 -1.59 9.32
C LEU A 116 1.24 -1.37 8.35
N ASN A 117 1.09 -2.25 7.37
CA ASN A 117 -0.12 -2.36 6.56
C ASN A 117 -0.79 -3.71 6.82
N ILE A 118 -1.92 -3.68 7.52
CA ILE A 118 -2.67 -4.87 7.90
C ILE A 118 -3.56 -5.29 6.73
N VAL A 119 -3.34 -6.51 6.25
CA VAL A 119 -4.09 -7.09 5.14
C VAL A 119 -4.76 -8.39 5.56
N ALA A 120 -6.05 -8.54 5.25
CA ALA A 120 -6.79 -9.78 5.54
C ALA A 120 -6.62 -10.85 4.46
N GLY A 121 -6.00 -10.47 3.32
CA GLY A 121 -5.83 -11.33 2.14
C GLY A 121 -7.04 -11.32 1.20
N SER A 122 -6.77 -11.38 -0.10
CA SER A 122 -7.75 -11.27 -1.18
C SER A 122 -7.98 -12.56 -1.96
N SER A 123 -7.19 -13.60 -1.73
CA SER A 123 -7.25 -14.88 -2.43
C SER A 123 -7.42 -16.02 -1.45
N THR A 124 -8.56 -16.71 -1.50
CA THR A 124 -8.83 -17.90 -0.67
C THR A 124 -7.81 -19.01 -0.92
N ALA A 125 -7.39 -19.21 -2.17
CA ALA A 125 -6.38 -20.21 -2.51
C ALA A 125 -5.01 -19.89 -1.88
N GLU A 126 -4.61 -18.63 -1.91
CA GLU A 126 -3.37 -18.20 -1.26
C GLU A 126 -3.42 -18.36 0.26
N GLN A 127 -4.55 -18.03 0.88
CA GLN A 127 -4.71 -18.14 2.32
C GLN A 127 -4.65 -19.58 2.79
N ARG A 128 -5.34 -20.49 2.09
CA ARG A 128 -5.26 -21.93 2.37
C ARG A 128 -3.84 -22.48 2.17
N GLY A 129 -3.11 -21.93 1.19
CA GLY A 129 -1.70 -22.25 0.99
C GLY A 129 -0.78 -21.83 2.15
N PHE A 130 -1.16 -20.80 2.90
CA PHE A 130 -0.51 -20.40 4.16
C PHE A 130 -1.09 -21.07 5.42
N GLY A 131 -2.05 -21.98 5.26
CA GLY A 131 -2.69 -22.68 6.39
C GLY A 131 -3.82 -21.89 7.05
N ASP A 132 -4.30 -20.80 6.41
CA ASP A 132 -5.41 -20.00 6.93
C ASP A 132 -6.73 -20.40 6.25
N PHE A 133 -7.64 -21.00 7.01
CA PHE A 133 -8.92 -21.52 6.55
C PHE A 133 -10.13 -20.70 7.04
N LEU A 134 -9.88 -19.57 7.73
CA LEU A 134 -10.96 -18.71 8.20
C LEU A 134 -11.64 -18.00 7.04
N GLU A 135 -12.95 -17.83 7.17
CA GLU A 135 -13.74 -17.03 6.22
C GLU A 135 -13.45 -15.53 6.36
N HIS A 136 -13.88 -14.75 5.40
CA HIS A 136 -13.55 -13.34 5.27
C HIS A 136 -13.77 -12.53 6.57
N ASP A 137 -14.95 -12.60 7.14
CA ASP A 137 -15.31 -11.80 8.31
C ASP A 137 -14.62 -12.29 9.58
N GLU A 138 -14.40 -13.60 9.68
CA GLU A 138 -13.65 -14.19 10.79
C GLU A 138 -12.17 -13.77 10.78
N ARG A 139 -11.58 -13.58 9.60
CA ARG A 139 -10.22 -13.05 9.51
C ARG A 139 -10.10 -11.64 10.07
N TYR A 140 -11.12 -10.78 9.86
CA TYR A 140 -11.15 -9.46 10.47
C TYR A 140 -11.43 -9.51 11.97
N ALA A 141 -12.29 -10.40 12.45
CA ALA A 141 -12.51 -10.61 13.87
C ALA A 141 -11.22 -11.10 14.58
N ARG A 142 -10.51 -12.04 13.97
CA ARG A 142 -9.19 -12.47 14.44
C ARG A 142 -8.16 -11.34 14.42
N ALA A 143 -8.17 -10.50 13.38
CA ALA A 143 -7.26 -9.37 13.27
C ALA A 143 -7.52 -8.30 14.35
N ASP A 144 -8.77 -8.12 14.78
CA ASP A 144 -9.09 -7.21 15.90
C ASP A 144 -8.46 -7.69 17.22
N GLU A 145 -8.61 -8.98 17.57
CA GLU A 145 -7.95 -9.55 18.75
C GLU A 145 -6.41 -9.48 18.64
N TYR A 146 -5.89 -9.78 17.46
CA TYR A 146 -4.46 -9.71 17.18
C TYR A 146 -3.89 -8.32 17.44
N LEU A 147 -4.52 -7.29 16.87
CA LEU A 147 -4.08 -5.91 17.04
C LEU A 147 -4.29 -5.40 18.46
N GLU A 148 -5.33 -5.86 19.16
CA GLU A 148 -5.50 -5.55 20.58
C GLU A 148 -4.34 -6.03 21.42
N ILE A 149 -3.89 -7.28 21.20
CA ILE A 149 -2.71 -7.85 21.86
C ILE A 149 -1.45 -7.05 21.48
N CYS A 150 -1.24 -6.76 20.20
CA CYS A 150 -0.11 -5.95 19.76
C CYS A 150 -0.08 -4.58 20.42
N HIS A 151 -1.21 -3.86 20.42
CA HIS A 151 -1.33 -2.58 21.08
C HIS A 151 -1.09 -2.68 22.60
N SER A 152 -1.49 -3.77 23.22
CA SER A 152 -1.24 -3.99 24.66
C SER A 152 0.25 -4.11 24.93
N PHE A 153 1.00 -4.83 24.11
CA PHE A 153 2.46 -4.90 24.22
C PHE A 153 3.16 -3.55 23.97
N TRP A 154 2.68 -2.76 23.03
CA TRP A 154 3.27 -1.43 22.76
C TRP A 154 2.92 -0.38 23.81
N ARG A 155 1.76 -0.50 24.46
CA ARG A 155 1.34 0.45 25.52
C ARG A 155 1.82 0.09 26.91
N ASN A 156 2.00 -1.20 27.20
CA ASN A 156 2.33 -1.69 28.53
C ASN A 156 3.80 -2.12 28.64
N ASN A 157 4.50 -1.52 29.58
CA ASN A 157 5.86 -1.95 29.94
C ASN A 157 5.88 -3.17 30.88
N TRP A 158 4.75 -3.77 31.19
CA TRP A 158 4.64 -4.78 32.24
C TRP A 158 4.22 -6.14 31.70
N GLU A 159 3.00 -6.51 31.93
CA GLU A 159 2.50 -7.86 31.65
C GLU A 159 1.21 -7.78 30.83
N VAL A 160 1.17 -8.51 29.72
CA VAL A 160 0.00 -8.62 28.87
C VAL A 160 -0.71 -9.94 29.17
N ASN A 161 -1.98 -9.84 29.55
CA ASN A 161 -2.90 -10.94 29.68
C ASN A 161 -4.08 -10.71 28.75
N PHE A 162 -4.42 -11.71 27.93
CA PHE A 162 -5.52 -11.65 26.98
C PHE A 162 -6.19 -13.03 26.87
N ASN A 163 -7.51 -13.06 26.84
CA ASN A 163 -8.28 -14.29 26.66
C ASN A 163 -9.44 -14.00 25.69
N GLY A 164 -9.23 -14.30 24.40
CA GLY A 164 -10.19 -14.10 23.33
C GLY A 164 -10.65 -15.40 22.69
N LYS A 165 -11.36 -15.27 21.57
CA LYS A 165 -11.82 -16.41 20.75
C LYS A 165 -10.65 -17.06 19.98
N TYR A 166 -9.74 -16.24 19.46
CA TYR A 166 -8.67 -16.67 18.55
C TYR A 166 -7.30 -16.76 19.24
N TYR A 167 -7.10 -15.95 20.28
CA TYR A 167 -5.80 -15.86 20.96
C TYR A 167 -5.95 -15.88 22.46
N ARG A 168 -4.93 -16.43 23.11
CA ARG A 168 -4.74 -16.37 24.56
C ARG A 168 -3.29 -16.02 24.87
N VAL A 169 -3.08 -15.05 25.76
CA VAL A 169 -1.76 -14.65 26.27
C VAL A 169 -1.84 -14.58 27.77
N GLU A 170 -0.88 -15.21 28.45
CA GLU A 170 -0.76 -15.20 29.91
C GLU A 170 0.65 -14.75 30.29
N GLY A 171 0.76 -13.74 31.13
CA GLY A 171 2.02 -13.23 31.63
C GLY A 171 2.98 -12.75 30.54
N GLY A 172 2.46 -12.29 29.38
CA GLY A 172 3.27 -11.91 28.23
C GLY A 172 4.16 -10.70 28.51
N LYS A 173 5.48 -10.84 28.30
CA LYS A 173 6.46 -9.76 28.49
C LYS A 173 7.46 -9.72 27.33
N LEU A 174 7.78 -8.51 26.86
CA LEU A 174 8.81 -8.30 25.86
C LEU A 174 9.80 -7.26 26.36
N ASN A 175 11.07 -7.63 26.39
CA ASN A 175 12.17 -6.74 26.85
C ASN A 175 12.71 -5.84 25.74
N THR A 176 12.21 -6.01 24.51
CA THR A 176 12.59 -5.20 23.35
C THR A 176 11.47 -4.17 23.10
N PRO A 177 11.59 -2.91 23.48
CA PRO A 177 10.58 -1.90 23.20
C PRO A 177 10.56 -1.51 21.72
N PHE A 178 9.45 -0.97 21.25
CA PHE A 178 9.41 -0.25 19.99
C PHE A 178 10.27 1.02 20.12
N GLN A 179 11.12 1.25 19.14
CA GLN A 179 12.05 2.38 19.15
C GLN A 179 11.71 3.34 18.00
N ALA A 180 11.14 4.48 18.32
CA ALA A 180 11.01 5.63 17.44
C ALA A 180 11.16 6.91 18.24
N PRO A 181 11.66 8.02 17.63
CA PRO A 181 11.90 9.27 18.36
C PRO A 181 10.62 9.93 18.90
N ASP A 182 9.49 9.70 18.25
CA ASP A 182 8.24 10.46 18.41
C ASP A 182 7.04 9.60 18.85
N ARG A 183 7.18 8.26 18.93
CA ARG A 183 6.07 7.36 19.26
C ARG A 183 6.51 6.02 19.86
N GLY A 184 5.63 5.42 20.66
CA GLY A 184 5.85 4.12 21.29
C GLY A 184 5.29 2.92 20.51
N ALA A 185 4.70 3.14 19.34
CA ALA A 185 4.10 2.10 18.49
C ALA A 185 4.19 2.47 17.00
N PRO A 186 4.15 1.50 16.06
CA PRO A 186 4.09 1.81 14.64
C PRO A 186 2.76 2.47 14.24
N GLU A 187 2.77 3.29 13.19
CA GLU A 187 1.55 3.65 12.47
C GLU A 187 0.95 2.39 11.83
N ILE A 188 -0.38 2.25 11.88
CA ILE A 188 -1.10 1.09 11.37
C ILE A 188 -2.06 1.50 10.27
N TYR A 189 -1.77 1.09 9.05
CA TYR A 189 -2.66 1.17 7.92
C TYR A 189 -3.51 -0.10 7.88
N VAL A 190 -4.83 0.04 7.81
CA VAL A 190 -5.74 -1.10 7.63
C VAL A 190 -6.31 -1.05 6.23
N ALA A 191 -5.98 -2.06 5.43
CA ALA A 191 -6.40 -2.13 4.04
C ALA A 191 -7.73 -2.88 3.87
N GLY A 192 -8.59 -2.37 2.99
CA GLY A 192 -9.82 -3.04 2.57
C GLY A 192 -11.03 -2.13 2.45
N HIS A 193 -12.01 -2.55 1.61
CA HIS A 193 -13.25 -1.82 1.35
C HIS A 193 -14.46 -2.36 2.12
N SER A 194 -14.38 -3.61 2.60
CA SER A 194 -15.49 -4.26 3.29
C SER A 194 -15.82 -3.56 4.61
N GLU A 195 -17.05 -3.69 5.06
CA GLU A 195 -17.49 -3.13 6.34
C GLU A 195 -16.65 -3.65 7.52
N PRO A 196 -16.29 -4.95 7.62
CA PRO A 196 -15.35 -5.43 8.64
C PRO A 196 -13.99 -4.74 8.60
N ALA A 197 -13.45 -4.46 7.39
CA ALA A 197 -12.19 -3.73 7.23
C ALA A 197 -12.31 -2.29 7.76
N GLN A 198 -13.39 -1.61 7.42
CA GLN A 198 -13.65 -0.24 7.88
C GLN A 198 -13.79 -0.18 9.40
N ARG A 199 -14.56 -1.09 10.00
CA ARG A 199 -14.68 -1.19 11.47
C ARG A 199 -13.33 -1.43 12.15
N LEU A 200 -12.52 -2.34 11.60
CA LEU A 200 -11.18 -2.59 12.11
C LEU A 200 -10.29 -1.35 12.00
N ALA A 201 -10.34 -0.64 10.88
CA ALA A 201 -9.58 0.59 10.68
C ALA A 201 -9.97 1.68 11.70
N MET A 202 -11.26 1.91 11.90
CA MET A 202 -11.77 2.88 12.89
C MET A 202 -11.39 2.51 14.33
N LYS A 203 -11.33 1.23 14.64
CA LYS A 203 -11.05 0.74 16.00
C LYS A 203 -9.57 0.63 16.32
N ARG A 204 -8.73 0.25 15.35
CA ARG A 204 -7.33 -0.15 15.58
C ARG A 204 -6.31 0.55 14.68
N GLY A 205 -6.74 1.17 13.60
CA GLY A 205 -5.86 1.78 12.63
C GLY A 205 -5.44 3.20 12.97
N SER A 206 -4.30 3.63 12.43
CA SER A 206 -3.93 5.03 12.30
C SER A 206 -4.48 5.62 10.99
N SER A 207 -4.59 4.78 9.97
CA SER A 207 -5.10 5.14 8.65
C SER A 207 -5.88 4.01 8.00
N TRP A 208 -6.99 4.34 7.35
CA TRP A 208 -7.71 3.44 6.46
C TRP A 208 -7.15 3.54 5.05
N LEU A 209 -6.64 2.43 4.54
CA LEU A 209 -6.08 2.35 3.19
C LEU A 209 -7.08 1.73 2.22
N ARG A 210 -7.44 2.50 1.19
CA ARG A 210 -8.34 2.04 0.13
C ARG A 210 -7.85 2.41 -1.27
N LEU A 211 -8.44 1.82 -2.31
CA LEU A 211 -8.23 2.28 -3.67
C LEU A 211 -8.83 3.67 -3.87
N ILE A 212 -8.20 4.44 -4.74
CA ILE A 212 -8.71 5.75 -5.17
C ILE A 212 -10.06 5.60 -5.87
N ASP A 213 -10.91 6.59 -5.69
CA ASP A 213 -12.16 6.84 -6.43
C ASP A 213 -12.29 8.35 -6.60
N THR A 214 -13.34 8.83 -7.27
CA THR A 214 -13.54 10.27 -7.41
C THR A 214 -13.78 10.96 -6.06
N PRO A 215 -13.38 12.24 -5.92
CA PRO A 215 -13.58 12.98 -4.66
C PRO A 215 -15.03 12.96 -4.16
N GLU A 216 -16.00 13.04 -5.08
CA GLU A 216 -17.43 13.04 -4.74
C GLU A 216 -17.87 11.75 -4.06
N LYS A 217 -17.40 10.60 -4.56
CA LYS A 217 -17.71 9.29 -3.96
C LYS A 217 -16.98 9.05 -2.65
N LEU A 218 -15.79 9.65 -2.48
CA LEU A 218 -14.99 9.48 -1.27
C LEU A 218 -15.46 10.36 -0.11
N LYS A 219 -15.91 11.57 -0.38
CA LYS A 219 -16.23 12.60 0.61
C LYS A 219 -17.11 12.12 1.77
N PRO A 220 -18.23 11.41 1.54
CA PRO A 220 -19.09 10.96 2.65
C PRO A 220 -18.41 10.00 3.62
N MET A 221 -17.53 9.13 3.11
CA MET A 221 -16.81 8.14 3.92
C MET A 221 -15.67 8.76 4.70
N VAL A 222 -14.93 9.68 4.10
CA VAL A 222 -13.76 10.34 4.72
C VAL A 222 -14.15 11.05 6.00
N GLN A 223 -15.31 11.69 6.03
CA GLN A 223 -15.77 12.41 7.22
C GLN A 223 -15.90 11.47 8.43
N GLY A 224 -16.52 10.31 8.29
CA GLY A 224 -16.69 9.35 9.39
C GLY A 224 -15.37 8.86 9.98
N PHE A 225 -14.35 8.65 9.13
CA PHE A 225 -13.01 8.26 9.61
C PHE A 225 -12.33 9.40 10.37
N ARG A 226 -12.42 10.63 9.89
CA ARG A 226 -11.87 11.80 10.58
C ARG A 226 -12.48 12.04 11.95
N GLU A 227 -13.78 11.84 12.11
CA GLU A 227 -14.48 11.93 13.39
C GLU A 227 -13.95 10.90 14.40
N CYS A 228 -13.50 9.75 13.93
CA CYS A 228 -12.82 8.73 14.75
C CYS A 228 -11.31 8.99 14.96
N GLY A 229 -10.76 10.09 14.42
CA GLY A 229 -9.33 10.37 14.50
C GLY A 229 -8.46 9.48 13.61
N VAL A 230 -9.03 8.81 12.61
CA VAL A 230 -8.34 7.93 11.67
C VAL A 230 -8.15 8.65 10.34
N GLU A 231 -6.93 8.67 9.84
CA GLU A 231 -6.62 9.24 8.53
C GLU A 231 -7.14 8.33 7.40
N VAL A 232 -7.27 8.89 6.20
CA VAL A 232 -7.62 8.11 5.00
C VAL A 232 -6.48 8.21 3.99
N SER A 233 -6.00 7.03 3.58
CA SER A 233 -4.94 6.86 2.59
C SER A 233 -5.51 6.25 1.31
N LEU A 234 -5.08 6.78 0.16
CA LEU A 234 -5.50 6.28 -1.14
C LEU A 234 -4.38 5.52 -1.85
N ARG A 235 -4.72 4.35 -2.39
CA ARG A 235 -3.85 3.55 -3.26
C ARG A 235 -4.20 3.80 -4.71
N LEU A 236 -3.20 4.20 -5.53
CA LEU A 236 -3.37 4.54 -6.95
C LEU A 236 -2.08 4.33 -7.74
N CYS A 237 -2.20 4.45 -9.06
CA CYS A 237 -1.06 4.65 -9.94
C CYS A 237 -1.01 6.09 -10.45
N VAL A 238 0.17 6.52 -10.89
CA VAL A 238 0.39 7.82 -11.52
C VAL A 238 1.12 7.62 -12.84
N ILE A 239 0.73 8.38 -13.86
CA ILE A 239 1.49 8.56 -15.10
C ILE A 239 1.60 10.05 -15.35
N CYS A 240 2.83 10.58 -15.21
CA CYS A 240 3.15 11.98 -15.41
C CYS A 240 3.94 12.18 -16.69
N ARG A 241 3.46 13.05 -17.57
CA ARG A 241 4.20 13.50 -18.78
C ARG A 241 4.10 15.02 -18.92
N ALA A 242 4.86 15.60 -19.83
CA ALA A 242 4.87 17.04 -20.02
C ALA A 242 3.47 17.60 -20.37
N THR A 243 2.66 16.84 -21.10
CA THR A 243 1.28 17.18 -21.40
C THR A 243 0.33 16.03 -21.05
N ARG A 244 -0.96 16.35 -20.97
CA ARG A 244 -2.02 15.38 -20.78
C ARG A 244 -2.08 14.36 -21.91
N GLU A 245 -1.96 14.81 -23.15
CA GLU A 245 -2.00 13.99 -24.35
C GLU A 245 -0.89 12.94 -24.33
N GLU A 246 0.30 13.36 -23.94
CA GLU A 246 1.46 12.45 -23.78
C GLU A 246 1.24 11.44 -22.64
N ALA A 247 0.64 11.85 -21.52
CA ALA A 247 0.32 10.96 -20.42
C ALA A 247 -0.73 9.92 -20.81
N VAL A 248 -1.77 10.34 -21.55
CA VAL A 248 -2.78 9.42 -22.11
C VAL A 248 -2.18 8.46 -23.11
N ALA A 249 -1.33 8.94 -24.04
CA ALA A 249 -0.64 8.09 -25.00
C ALA A 249 0.27 7.06 -24.31
N ALA A 250 1.01 7.47 -23.27
CA ALA A 250 1.84 6.57 -22.47
C ALA A 250 1.00 5.48 -21.77
N ALA A 251 -0.15 5.85 -21.20
CA ALA A 251 -1.06 4.89 -20.58
C ALA A 251 -1.65 3.91 -21.59
N GLN A 252 -2.06 4.39 -22.75
CA GLN A 252 -2.59 3.55 -23.84
C GLN A 252 -1.54 2.58 -24.40
N ALA A 253 -0.30 3.03 -24.51
CA ALA A 253 0.82 2.17 -24.94
C ALA A 253 1.12 1.00 -23.98
N MET A 254 0.61 1.06 -22.75
CA MET A 254 0.71 -0.04 -21.77
C MET A 254 -0.32 -1.14 -21.99
N LEU A 255 -1.39 -0.88 -22.75
CA LEU A 255 -2.41 -1.87 -23.01
C LEU A 255 -1.83 -3.03 -23.83
N PRO A 256 -2.06 -4.28 -23.44
CA PRO A 256 -1.65 -5.44 -24.21
C PRO A 256 -2.54 -5.61 -25.44
N ASP A 257 -2.13 -6.52 -26.34
CA ASP A 257 -2.96 -6.94 -27.45
C ASP A 257 -4.30 -7.61 -26.99
N GLU A 258 -5.25 -7.74 -27.90
CA GLU A 258 -6.58 -8.28 -27.56
C GLU A 258 -6.56 -9.72 -27.04
N GLU A 259 -5.63 -10.56 -27.50
CA GLU A 259 -5.53 -11.95 -27.06
C GLU A 259 -5.04 -12.03 -25.63
N THR A 260 -4.00 -11.29 -25.30
CA THR A 260 -3.45 -11.15 -23.94
C THR A 260 -4.48 -10.53 -23.00
N SER A 261 -5.17 -9.46 -23.44
CA SER A 261 -6.26 -8.82 -22.70
C SER A 261 -7.34 -9.80 -22.28
N ARG A 262 -7.78 -10.68 -23.18
CA ARG A 262 -8.83 -11.66 -22.92
C ARG A 262 -8.39 -12.69 -21.87
N LYS A 263 -7.14 -13.17 -21.93
CA LYS A 263 -6.57 -14.11 -20.96
C LYS A 263 -6.48 -13.48 -19.57
N GLU A 264 -5.97 -12.26 -19.48
CA GLU A 264 -5.78 -11.54 -18.21
C GLU A 264 -7.11 -11.22 -17.52
N ARG A 265 -8.10 -10.72 -18.27
CA ARG A 265 -9.48 -10.50 -17.75
C ARG A 265 -10.08 -11.79 -17.20
N GLY A 266 -9.87 -12.92 -17.88
CA GLY A 266 -10.35 -14.23 -17.42
C GLY A 266 -9.71 -14.71 -16.12
N ILE A 267 -8.44 -14.38 -15.87
CA ILE A 267 -7.74 -14.69 -14.62
C ILE A 267 -8.27 -13.82 -13.49
N LEU A 268 -8.38 -12.52 -13.71
CA LEU A 268 -8.83 -11.56 -12.70
C LEU A 268 -10.31 -11.75 -12.32
N ALA A 269 -11.16 -12.15 -13.28
CA ALA A 269 -12.58 -12.43 -13.03
C ALA A 269 -12.82 -13.58 -12.04
N ARG A 270 -11.84 -14.45 -11.82
CA ARG A 270 -11.90 -15.56 -10.84
C ARG A 270 -11.54 -15.14 -9.42
N SER A 271 -11.19 -13.89 -9.21
CA SER A 271 -10.81 -13.39 -7.87
C SER A 271 -12.04 -13.17 -6.98
N ASP A 272 -11.93 -13.56 -5.71
CA ASP A 272 -12.96 -13.31 -4.70
C ASP A 272 -12.88 -11.88 -4.12
N SER A 273 -11.87 -11.11 -4.51
CA SER A 273 -11.63 -9.76 -3.99
C SER A 273 -12.74 -8.77 -4.38
N GLN A 274 -13.50 -8.29 -3.41
CA GLN A 274 -14.49 -7.23 -3.62
C GLN A 274 -13.85 -5.95 -4.17
N THR A 275 -12.65 -5.63 -3.69
CA THR A 275 -11.86 -4.50 -4.18
C THR A 275 -11.55 -4.61 -5.68
N LEU A 276 -11.14 -5.81 -6.14
CA LEU A 276 -10.88 -6.03 -7.56
C LEU A 276 -12.16 -5.99 -8.40
N LYS A 277 -13.25 -6.58 -7.92
CA LYS A 277 -14.55 -6.55 -8.62
C LYS A 277 -15.06 -5.13 -8.84
N GLN A 278 -14.95 -4.27 -7.82
CA GLN A 278 -15.32 -2.85 -7.93
C GLN A 278 -14.41 -2.10 -8.92
N ALA A 279 -13.10 -2.35 -8.87
CA ALA A 279 -12.16 -1.72 -9.79
C ALA A 279 -12.38 -2.17 -11.26
N LEU A 280 -12.71 -3.45 -11.49
CA LEU A 280 -13.05 -3.97 -12.82
C LEU A 280 -14.35 -3.34 -13.34
N ALA A 281 -15.37 -3.20 -12.50
CA ALA A 281 -16.62 -2.54 -12.89
C ALA A 281 -16.39 -1.10 -13.34
N ALA A 282 -15.53 -0.35 -12.64
CA ALA A 282 -15.15 1.00 -13.05
C ALA A 282 -14.41 1.04 -14.41
N ALA A 283 -13.67 -0.02 -14.75
CA ALA A 283 -12.98 -0.14 -16.04
C ALA A 283 -13.91 -0.50 -17.21
N ASP A 284 -14.99 -1.24 -16.95
CA ASP A 284 -15.91 -1.73 -17.99
C ASP A 284 -16.87 -0.63 -18.51
N GLU A 285 -17.18 0.38 -17.69
CA GLU A 285 -18.17 1.41 -18.08
C GLU A 285 -17.64 2.40 -19.11
N VAL A 286 -16.48 3.04 -18.86
CA VAL A 286 -15.86 4.02 -19.79
C VAL A 286 -14.34 4.04 -19.65
N GLY A 287 -13.78 3.41 -18.62
CA GLY A 287 -12.39 3.53 -18.23
C GLY A 287 -12.05 4.87 -17.55
N TRP A 288 -12.68 5.99 -17.94
CA TRP A 288 -12.52 7.29 -17.32
C TRP A 288 -13.51 7.49 -16.18
N MET A 289 -13.01 7.74 -14.96
CA MET A 289 -13.81 8.01 -13.76
C MET A 289 -14.05 9.51 -13.56
N ASN A 290 -13.09 10.34 -13.97
CA ASN A 290 -13.19 11.81 -14.10
C ASN A 290 -12.15 12.30 -15.13
N SER A 291 -11.89 13.61 -15.16
CA SER A 291 -10.95 14.21 -16.12
C SER A 291 -9.54 13.62 -16.08
N ASN A 292 -9.02 13.21 -14.92
CA ASN A 292 -7.65 12.74 -14.73
C ASN A 292 -7.53 11.29 -14.23
N LEU A 293 -8.63 10.70 -13.76
CA LEU A 293 -8.64 9.36 -13.17
C LEU A 293 -9.16 8.34 -14.17
N TRP A 294 -8.31 7.35 -14.48
CA TRP A 294 -8.60 6.32 -15.49
C TRP A 294 -8.39 4.91 -14.95
N ALA A 295 -9.36 4.04 -15.17
CA ALA A 295 -9.35 2.65 -14.73
C ALA A 295 -8.98 1.64 -15.83
N GLY A 296 -8.65 2.09 -17.05
CA GLY A 296 -8.40 1.21 -18.21
C GLY A 296 -7.24 0.24 -18.05
N LEU A 297 -6.30 0.49 -17.14
CA LEU A 297 -5.21 -0.45 -16.83
C LEU A 297 -5.61 -1.55 -15.83
N VAL A 298 -6.73 -1.43 -15.13
CA VAL A 298 -7.16 -2.38 -14.08
C VAL A 298 -7.29 -3.81 -14.61
N PRO A 299 -7.86 -4.07 -15.79
CA PRO A 299 -8.00 -5.43 -16.34
C PRO A 299 -6.66 -6.14 -16.62
N HIS A 300 -5.55 -5.42 -16.62
CA HIS A 300 -4.22 -5.92 -17.00
C HIS A 300 -3.22 -5.88 -15.85
N TYR A 301 -3.32 -4.88 -14.98
CA TYR A 301 -2.36 -4.61 -13.92
C TYR A 301 -2.95 -4.76 -12.51
N GLY A 302 -4.22 -5.18 -12.40
CA GLY A 302 -4.90 -5.43 -11.13
C GLY A 302 -5.56 -4.18 -10.52
N SER A 303 -6.23 -4.37 -9.39
CA SER A 303 -7.10 -3.36 -8.77
C SER A 303 -6.39 -2.04 -8.41
N SER A 304 -5.11 -2.08 -8.13
CA SER A 304 -4.34 -0.88 -7.79
C SER A 304 -3.94 -0.03 -9.00
N ALA A 305 -4.27 -0.47 -10.22
CA ALA A 305 -3.94 0.21 -11.46
C ALA A 305 -4.96 1.29 -11.87
N ILE A 306 -5.85 1.72 -10.98
CA ILE A 306 -6.59 2.97 -11.18
C ILE A 306 -5.55 4.10 -11.18
N THR A 307 -5.47 4.82 -12.30
CA THR A 307 -4.35 5.70 -12.61
C THR A 307 -4.80 7.15 -12.67
N LEU A 308 -4.12 8.00 -11.93
CA LEU A 308 -4.19 9.45 -12.08
C LEU A 308 -3.15 9.86 -13.12
N LEU A 309 -3.57 10.50 -14.21
CA LEU A 309 -2.69 10.84 -15.32
C LEU A 309 -2.90 12.28 -15.82
N GLY A 310 -1.81 12.88 -16.27
CA GLY A 310 -1.81 14.26 -16.76
C GLY A 310 -0.43 14.90 -16.71
N SER A 311 -0.43 16.23 -16.90
CA SER A 311 0.74 17.08 -16.69
C SER A 311 1.08 17.19 -15.19
N PRO A 312 2.29 17.66 -14.83
CA PRO A 312 2.64 17.91 -13.44
C PRO A 312 1.65 18.84 -12.72
N GLU A 313 1.18 19.90 -13.37
CA GLU A 313 0.24 20.86 -12.81
C GLU A 313 -1.14 20.24 -12.59
N GLU A 314 -1.62 19.44 -13.56
CA GLU A 314 -2.91 18.75 -13.44
C GLU A 314 -2.90 17.76 -12.29
N LEU A 315 -1.82 16.97 -12.17
CA LEU A 315 -1.64 16.03 -11.07
C LEU A 315 -1.57 16.74 -9.71
N ALA A 316 -0.79 17.82 -9.62
CA ALA A 316 -0.69 18.59 -8.38
C ALA A 316 -2.05 19.12 -7.93
N ARG A 317 -2.85 19.72 -8.86
CA ARG A 317 -4.20 20.19 -8.55
C ARG A 317 -5.13 19.07 -8.13
N ALA A 318 -5.08 17.92 -8.83
CA ALA A 318 -5.91 16.78 -8.48
C ALA A 318 -5.61 16.28 -7.04
N PHE A 319 -4.34 16.20 -6.61
CA PHE A 319 -4.01 15.85 -5.22
C PHE A 319 -4.59 16.84 -4.21
N LEU A 320 -4.62 18.15 -4.54
CA LEU A 320 -5.24 19.17 -3.68
C LEU A 320 -6.78 19.00 -3.58
N GLU A 321 -7.45 18.56 -4.65
CA GLU A 321 -8.90 18.25 -4.59
C GLU A 321 -9.18 17.14 -3.56
N TYR A 322 -8.39 16.09 -3.55
CA TYR A 322 -8.48 15.04 -2.52
C TYR A 322 -8.17 15.57 -1.12
N LYS A 323 -7.17 16.44 -0.98
CA LYS A 323 -6.86 17.11 0.30
C LYS A 323 -8.06 17.88 0.86
N ARG A 324 -8.77 18.63 0.01
CA ARG A 324 -9.93 19.44 0.40
C ARG A 324 -11.08 18.61 0.96
N ILE A 325 -11.21 17.36 0.56
CA ILE A 325 -12.20 16.42 1.15
C ILE A 325 -11.67 15.69 2.39
N GLY A 326 -10.39 15.89 2.76
CA GLY A 326 -9.79 15.35 3.99
C GLY A 326 -8.90 14.12 3.80
N ILE A 327 -8.54 13.78 2.56
CA ILE A 327 -7.49 12.79 2.30
C ILE A 327 -6.14 13.40 2.67
N THR A 328 -5.31 12.65 3.37
CA THR A 328 -4.01 13.11 3.89
C THR A 328 -2.83 12.36 3.30
N GLN A 329 -3.05 11.17 2.73
CA GLN A 329 -1.97 10.28 2.32
C GLN A 329 -2.27 9.58 1.00
N PHE A 330 -1.22 9.33 0.22
CA PHE A 330 -1.28 8.59 -1.04
C PHE A 330 -0.18 7.55 -1.11
N ILE A 331 -0.55 6.30 -1.38
CA ILE A 331 0.40 5.23 -1.69
C ILE A 331 0.35 5.00 -3.20
N ILE A 332 1.42 5.40 -3.86
CA ILE A 332 1.50 5.51 -5.32
C ILE A 332 2.34 4.37 -5.90
N SER A 333 2.07 4.03 -7.13
CA SER A 333 3.00 3.33 -8.03
C SER A 333 2.89 3.88 -9.44
N GLY A 334 3.83 3.51 -10.29
CA GLY A 334 3.86 3.85 -11.70
C GLY A 334 4.69 2.82 -12.46
N TRP A 335 4.77 2.93 -13.76
CA TRP A 335 5.57 2.07 -14.62
C TRP A 335 6.33 2.88 -15.67
N PRO A 336 7.68 2.68 -15.82
CA PRO A 336 8.56 1.86 -14.96
C PRO A 336 8.61 2.40 -13.53
N LYS A 337 8.74 1.51 -12.54
CA LYS A 337 8.53 1.87 -11.13
C LYS A 337 9.49 2.91 -10.60
N LEU A 338 10.78 2.80 -10.97
CA LEU A 338 11.80 3.75 -10.55
C LEU A 338 11.65 5.09 -11.28
N ASP A 339 11.54 5.04 -12.62
CA ASP A 339 11.55 6.24 -13.45
C ASP A 339 10.31 7.12 -13.14
N GLU A 340 9.12 6.52 -13.00
CA GLU A 340 7.90 7.25 -12.68
C GLU A 340 7.96 7.88 -11.27
N MET A 341 8.59 7.22 -10.31
CA MET A 341 8.81 7.78 -8.98
C MET A 341 9.73 9.01 -9.01
N VAL A 342 10.81 8.92 -9.78
CA VAL A 342 11.77 10.03 -9.92
C VAL A 342 11.11 11.22 -10.63
N ILE A 343 10.31 10.96 -11.67
CA ILE A 343 9.53 12.01 -12.37
C ILE A 343 8.55 12.67 -11.38
N PHE A 344 7.79 11.88 -10.62
CA PHE A 344 6.87 12.39 -9.61
C PHE A 344 7.56 13.29 -8.58
N GLY A 345 8.67 12.86 -8.03
CA GLY A 345 9.44 13.61 -7.03
C GLY A 345 10.02 14.91 -7.58
N ARG A 346 10.45 14.92 -8.84
CA ARG A 346 11.06 16.08 -9.50
C ARG A 346 10.03 17.08 -10.01
N GLU A 347 8.94 16.61 -10.62
CA GLU A 347 8.01 17.46 -11.36
C GLU A 347 6.71 17.76 -10.59
N VAL A 348 6.14 16.77 -9.90
CA VAL A 348 4.81 16.88 -9.27
C VAL A 348 4.90 17.35 -7.83
N LEU A 349 5.76 16.71 -7.03
CA LEU A 349 5.82 16.96 -5.58
C LEU A 349 6.15 18.43 -5.24
N PRO A 350 7.09 19.13 -5.92
CA PRO A 350 7.33 20.55 -5.65
C PRO A 350 6.11 21.43 -5.92
N LEU A 351 5.35 21.17 -6.98
CA LEU A 351 4.12 21.89 -7.30
C LEU A 351 3.03 21.66 -6.24
N VAL A 352 2.88 20.42 -5.76
CA VAL A 352 1.98 20.15 -4.64
C VAL A 352 2.37 20.98 -3.43
N ARG A 353 3.67 21.04 -3.07
CA ARG A 353 4.16 21.81 -1.92
C ARG A 353 3.92 23.31 -2.09
N GLN A 354 4.10 23.83 -3.29
CA GLN A 354 3.79 25.22 -3.63
C GLN A 354 2.31 25.51 -3.41
N LEU A 355 1.42 24.74 -4.03
CA LEU A 355 -0.04 24.92 -3.91
C LEU A 355 -0.51 24.76 -2.44
N GLU A 356 0.06 23.84 -1.69
CA GLU A 356 -0.21 23.69 -0.26
C GLU A 356 0.17 24.93 0.56
N SER A 357 1.21 25.67 0.14
CA SER A 357 1.62 26.91 0.81
C SER A 357 0.72 28.09 0.47
N GLU A 358 0.16 28.11 -0.73
CA GLU A 358 -0.78 29.14 -1.21
C GLU A 358 -2.19 29.00 -0.58
N GLU A 359 -2.59 27.79 -0.17
CA GLU A 359 -3.87 27.51 0.51
C GLU A 359 -3.86 27.78 2.03
N ARG A 360 -2.72 28.16 2.61
CA ARG A 360 -2.59 28.48 4.05
C ARG A 360 -2.90 29.94 4.34
#